data_868ac5c35fa463156c469b0f8b04e559
#
_entry.id   868ac5c35fa463156c469b0f8b04e559
#
_cell.length_a   1.000
_cell.length_b   1.000
_cell.length_c   1.000
_cell.angle_alpha   90.00
_cell.angle_beta   90.00
_cell.angle_gamma   90.00
#
_symmetry.space_group_name_H-M   'P 1'
#
loop_
_entity.id
_entity.type
_entity.pdbx_description
1 polymer ?
#
loop_
_entity_poly.entity_id
_entity_poly.type
_entity_poly.pdbx_seq_one_letter_code
_entity_poly.pdbx_strand_id
1 'polypeptide(L)'
;MNHDESTFEIPDYILSRLQPTLTLNMPNAEDEMAILKYHLPFAEAELLEMTVNFLQRSHQLDLDFSPRDGLHILQYAMKRLAQDKGHPIAKDLIWQESIQKVLGEDALNLDEMAEKKNRALGEAQLPLGLGDFFFDEDSPIHPDR
;
A
#
# COMPACT_ATOMS: atom_id res chain seq x y z
N MET A 1 -0.22 4.33 -26.70
CA MET A 1 0.29 5.68 -26.56
C MET A 1 1.32 5.75 -25.45
N ASN A 2 2.43 6.33 -25.73
CA ASN A 2 3.49 6.42 -24.76
C ASN A 2 3.29 7.68 -23.92
N HIS A 3 3.15 7.51 -22.63
CA HIS A 3 2.95 8.61 -21.72
C HIS A 3 4.20 8.89 -20.96
N ASP A 4 4.61 10.10 -21.07
CA ASP A 4 5.62 10.63 -20.19
C ASP A 4 4.85 11.18 -19.00
N GLU A 5 4.78 10.40 -17.93
CA GLU A 5 3.92 10.76 -16.81
C GLU A 5 4.28 12.09 -16.20
N SER A 6 5.51 12.49 -16.35
CA SER A 6 5.97 13.74 -15.79
C SER A 6 5.32 14.95 -16.45
N THR A 7 4.83 14.77 -17.68
CA THR A 7 4.30 15.89 -18.44
C THR A 7 2.83 15.75 -18.77
N PHE A 8 2.24 14.63 -18.43
CA PHE A 8 0.91 14.36 -18.88
C PHE A 8 -0.15 14.95 -17.94
N GLU A 9 -0.94 15.84 -18.48
CA GLU A 9 -2.13 16.34 -17.81
C GLU A 9 -3.30 16.22 -18.77
N ILE A 10 -4.46 15.82 -18.22
CA ILE A 10 -5.65 15.67 -19.05
C ILE A 10 -6.19 17.06 -19.37
N PRO A 11 -6.29 17.42 -20.63
CA PRO A 11 -6.86 18.72 -20.99
C PRO A 11 -8.31 18.86 -20.55
N ASP A 12 -8.71 20.10 -20.27
CA ASP A 12 -10.04 20.39 -19.75
C ASP A 12 -11.17 19.88 -20.66
N TYR A 13 -10.98 19.98 -21.98
CA TYR A 13 -12.01 19.52 -22.90
C TYR A 13 -12.23 18.03 -22.86
N ILE A 14 -11.20 17.24 -22.49
CA ILE A 14 -11.35 15.81 -22.31
C ILE A 14 -12.03 15.52 -20.98
N LEU A 15 -11.67 16.25 -19.93
CA LEU A 15 -12.31 16.08 -18.63
C LEU A 15 -13.80 16.35 -18.70
N SER A 16 -14.23 17.37 -19.45
CA SER A 16 -15.65 17.68 -19.57
C SER A 16 -16.40 16.56 -20.27
N ARG A 17 -15.75 15.81 -21.14
CA ARG A 17 -16.36 14.68 -21.84
C ARG A 17 -16.41 13.41 -21.00
N LEU A 18 -15.55 13.32 -19.99
CA LEU A 18 -15.48 12.14 -19.12
C LEU A 18 -16.42 12.25 -17.93
N GLN A 19 -17.20 13.29 -17.85
CA GLN A 19 -18.13 13.45 -16.74
C GLN A 19 -19.37 12.60 -16.91
N PRO A 20 -19.93 12.09 -15.83
CA PRO A 20 -19.55 12.41 -14.44
C PRO A 20 -18.23 11.75 -14.03
N THR A 21 -17.45 12.49 -13.27
CA THR A 21 -16.21 11.97 -12.72
C THR A 21 -16.52 11.09 -11.52
N LEU A 22 -16.04 9.87 -11.55
CA LEU A 22 -16.23 8.94 -10.44
C LEU A 22 -15.01 8.98 -9.54
N THR A 23 -15.26 9.23 -8.26
CA THR A 23 -14.19 9.14 -7.26
C THR A 23 -14.31 7.78 -6.59
N LEU A 24 -13.27 6.97 -6.74
CA LEU A 24 -13.23 5.65 -6.13
C LEU A 24 -12.40 5.72 -4.86
N ASN A 25 -13.04 5.40 -3.76
CA ASN A 25 -12.36 5.31 -2.47
C ASN A 25 -11.90 3.88 -2.26
N MET A 26 -11.00 3.70 -1.30
CA MET A 26 -10.59 2.36 -0.91
C MET A 26 -11.81 1.59 -0.40
N PRO A 27 -11.89 0.29 -0.69
CA PRO A 27 -13.05 -0.50 -0.28
C PRO A 27 -13.15 -0.56 1.24
N ASN A 28 -14.38 -0.66 1.73
CA ASN A 28 -14.59 -0.89 3.16
C ASN A 28 -14.41 -2.38 3.45
N ALA A 29 -14.49 -2.73 4.74
CA ALA A 29 -14.22 -4.12 5.17
C ALA A 29 -15.16 -5.12 4.52
N GLU A 30 -16.43 -4.74 4.34
CA GLU A 30 -17.41 -5.64 3.72
C GLU A 30 -17.11 -5.87 2.25
N ASP A 31 -16.75 -4.81 1.55
CA ASP A 31 -16.40 -4.91 0.13
C ASP A 31 -15.12 -5.71 -0.05
N GLU A 32 -14.13 -5.50 0.78
CA GLU A 32 -12.90 -6.28 0.71
C GLU A 32 -13.15 -7.74 0.98
N MET A 33 -13.96 -8.04 1.99
CA MET A 33 -14.32 -9.42 2.28
C MET A 33 -15.02 -10.06 1.10
N ALA A 34 -15.95 -9.33 0.46
CA ALA A 34 -16.65 -9.83 -0.72
C ALA A 34 -15.71 -10.08 -1.89
N ILE A 35 -14.78 -9.15 -2.12
CA ILE A 35 -13.79 -9.29 -3.20
C ILE A 35 -12.92 -10.53 -2.95
N LEU A 36 -12.41 -10.67 -1.74
CA LEU A 36 -11.53 -11.80 -1.43
C LEU A 36 -12.29 -13.14 -1.53
N LYS A 37 -13.54 -13.19 -1.04
CA LYS A 37 -14.35 -14.39 -1.13
C LYS A 37 -14.71 -14.74 -2.57
N TYR A 38 -14.94 -13.72 -3.39
CA TYR A 38 -15.25 -13.95 -4.80
C TYR A 38 -14.11 -14.67 -5.52
N HIS A 39 -12.89 -14.21 -5.26
CA HIS A 39 -11.71 -14.79 -5.91
C HIS A 39 -11.22 -16.08 -5.26
N LEU A 40 -11.45 -16.23 -3.97
CA LEU A 40 -11.01 -17.41 -3.22
C LEU A 40 -12.16 -17.92 -2.34
N PRO A 41 -13.20 -18.50 -2.97
CA PRO A 41 -14.40 -18.89 -2.22
C PRO A 41 -14.16 -20.01 -1.21
N PHE A 42 -13.05 -20.73 -1.35
CA PHE A 42 -12.71 -21.84 -0.45
C PHE A 42 -11.68 -21.43 0.61
N ALA A 43 -11.33 -20.15 0.71
CA ALA A 43 -10.39 -19.70 1.72
C ALA A 43 -11.04 -19.79 3.10
N GLU A 44 -10.21 -20.10 4.10
CA GLU A 44 -10.72 -20.23 5.46
C GLU A 44 -11.17 -18.88 5.99
N ALA A 45 -12.29 -18.89 6.71
CA ALA A 45 -12.89 -17.66 7.22
C ALA A 45 -11.94 -16.88 8.12
N GLU A 46 -11.17 -17.58 8.93
CA GLU A 46 -10.23 -16.98 9.85
C GLU A 46 -9.15 -16.21 9.10
N LEU A 47 -8.58 -16.80 8.05
CA LEU A 47 -7.56 -16.15 7.24
C LEU A 47 -8.13 -14.98 6.47
N LEU A 48 -9.38 -15.10 6.01
CA LEU A 48 -10.06 -13.99 5.35
C LEU A 48 -10.19 -12.79 6.29
N GLU A 49 -10.65 -13.05 7.52
CA GLU A 49 -10.80 -11.97 8.50
C GLU A 49 -9.48 -11.30 8.82
N MET A 50 -8.45 -12.11 9.06
CA MET A 50 -7.13 -11.58 9.35
C MET A 50 -6.63 -10.68 8.22
N THR A 51 -6.88 -11.11 6.98
CA THR A 51 -6.43 -10.36 5.81
C THR A 51 -7.21 -9.06 5.65
N VAL A 52 -8.53 -9.10 5.83
CA VAL A 52 -9.35 -7.89 5.75
C VAL A 52 -8.93 -6.88 6.85
N ASN A 53 -8.74 -7.38 8.07
CA ASN A 53 -8.31 -6.52 9.16
C ASN A 53 -6.95 -5.87 8.86
N PHE A 54 -6.04 -6.63 8.28
CA PHE A 54 -4.74 -6.11 7.88
C PHE A 54 -4.88 -4.99 6.84
N LEU A 55 -5.69 -5.23 5.80
CA LEU A 55 -5.90 -4.24 4.75
C LEU A 55 -6.57 -2.99 5.31
N GLN A 56 -7.59 -3.15 6.15
CA GLN A 56 -8.28 -2.01 6.74
C GLN A 56 -7.33 -1.20 7.63
N ARG A 57 -6.48 -1.89 8.41
CA ARG A 57 -5.49 -1.21 9.23
C ARG A 57 -4.50 -0.44 8.36
N SER A 58 -4.06 -1.05 7.27
CA SER A 58 -3.12 -0.39 6.36
C SER A 58 -3.75 0.87 5.75
N HIS A 59 -5.04 0.83 5.42
CA HIS A 59 -5.74 2.00 4.88
C HIS A 59 -5.85 3.10 5.92
N GLN A 60 -6.09 2.75 7.19
CA GLN A 60 -6.14 3.73 8.27
C GLN A 60 -4.80 4.43 8.46
N LEU A 61 -3.71 3.75 8.13
CA LEU A 61 -2.36 4.28 8.24
C LEU A 61 -1.88 4.89 6.93
N ASP A 62 -2.77 5.04 5.97
CA ASP A 62 -2.48 5.63 4.65
C ASP A 62 -1.38 4.86 3.91
N LEU A 63 -1.40 3.55 4.04
CA LEU A 63 -0.52 2.66 3.29
C LEU A 63 -1.28 2.11 2.07
N ASP A 64 -0.55 1.85 1.00
CA ASP A 64 -1.14 1.61 -0.32
C ASP A 64 -1.35 0.12 -0.62
N PHE A 65 -1.71 -0.66 0.37
CA PHE A 65 -2.01 -2.08 0.13
C PHE A 65 -3.43 -2.21 -0.40
N SER A 66 -3.60 -3.09 -1.37
CA SER A 66 -4.85 -3.25 -2.12
C SER A 66 -5.45 -4.65 -1.87
N PRO A 67 -6.70 -4.86 -2.26
CA PRO A 67 -7.27 -6.21 -2.21
C PRO A 67 -6.47 -7.25 -2.99
N ARG A 68 -5.73 -6.82 -4.02
CA ARG A 68 -4.86 -7.74 -4.76
C ARG A 68 -3.75 -8.27 -3.86
N ASP A 69 -3.20 -7.41 -3.03
CA ASP A 69 -2.18 -7.86 -2.07
C ASP A 69 -2.78 -8.86 -1.10
N GLY A 70 -4.00 -8.59 -0.64
CA GLY A 70 -4.73 -9.55 0.20
C GLY A 70 -4.92 -10.89 -0.48
N LEU A 71 -5.25 -10.89 -1.77
CA LEU A 71 -5.38 -12.14 -2.52
C LEU A 71 -4.07 -12.91 -2.54
N HIS A 72 -2.96 -12.23 -2.77
CA HIS A 72 -1.65 -12.89 -2.81
C HIS A 72 -1.28 -13.47 -1.44
N ILE A 73 -1.58 -12.75 -0.37
CA ILE A 73 -1.35 -13.24 0.99
C ILE A 73 -2.15 -14.53 1.22
N LEU A 74 -3.44 -14.48 0.89
CA LEU A 74 -4.32 -15.64 1.08
C LEU A 74 -3.90 -16.83 0.22
N GLN A 75 -3.52 -16.56 -1.03
CA GLN A 75 -3.06 -17.63 -1.92
C GLN A 75 -1.82 -18.31 -1.37
N TYR A 76 -0.88 -17.53 -0.86
CA TYR A 76 0.31 -18.10 -0.24
C TYR A 76 -0.06 -18.91 0.99
N ALA A 77 -0.90 -18.35 1.87
CA ALA A 77 -1.31 -19.03 3.10
C ALA A 77 -2.01 -20.35 2.81
N MET A 78 -2.91 -20.34 1.81
CA MET A 78 -3.64 -21.56 1.45
C MET A 78 -2.70 -22.63 0.90
N LYS A 79 -1.74 -22.23 0.06
CA LYS A 79 -0.74 -23.17 -0.43
C LYS A 79 0.09 -23.75 0.70
N ARG A 80 0.45 -22.89 1.64
CA ARG A 80 1.27 -23.31 2.77
C ARG A 80 0.52 -24.28 3.66
N LEU A 81 -0.76 -23.99 3.91
CA LEU A 81 -1.63 -24.93 4.65
C LEU A 81 -1.75 -26.28 3.95
N ALA A 82 -1.88 -26.26 2.63
CA ALA A 82 -2.01 -27.50 1.87
C ALA A 82 -0.75 -28.34 1.91
N GLN A 83 0.41 -27.71 2.10
CA GLN A 83 1.68 -28.42 2.18
C GLN A 83 1.95 -28.98 3.57
N ASP A 84 1.23 -28.49 4.56
CA ASP A 84 1.47 -28.85 5.96
C ASP A 84 0.77 -30.18 6.29
N LYS A 85 1.44 -31.27 5.99
CA LYS A 85 0.87 -32.61 6.17
C LYS A 85 1.50 -33.27 7.37
N GLY A 86 0.89 -33.14 8.52
CA GLY A 86 1.30 -33.90 9.67
C GLY A 86 1.86 -33.15 10.85
N HIS A 87 2.21 -31.91 10.67
CA HIS A 87 2.66 -31.05 11.77
C HIS A 87 1.94 -29.72 11.63
N PRO A 88 0.72 -29.62 12.13
CA PRO A 88 -0.06 -28.40 11.93
C PRO A 88 0.65 -27.20 12.51
N ILE A 89 0.99 -26.28 11.63
CA ILE A 89 1.56 -25.00 12.02
C ILE A 89 0.40 -24.07 12.37
N ALA A 90 0.59 -23.26 13.40
CA ALA A 90 -0.44 -22.33 13.79
C ALA A 90 -0.76 -21.38 12.63
N LYS A 91 -2.04 -21.11 12.42
CA LYS A 91 -2.47 -20.25 11.32
C LYS A 91 -1.87 -18.87 11.40
N ASP A 92 -1.68 -18.37 12.61
CA ASP A 92 -1.05 -17.07 12.81
C ASP A 92 0.35 -17.02 12.21
N LEU A 93 1.12 -18.10 12.41
CA LEU A 93 2.48 -18.16 11.89
C LEU A 93 2.47 -18.26 10.38
N ILE A 94 1.55 -19.05 9.82
CA ILE A 94 1.42 -19.14 8.37
C ILE A 94 1.04 -17.79 7.77
N TRP A 95 0.13 -17.08 8.44
CA TRP A 95 -0.32 -15.78 7.97
C TRP A 95 0.82 -14.76 8.03
N GLN A 96 1.59 -14.74 9.13
CA GLN A 96 2.74 -13.85 9.23
C GLN A 96 3.78 -14.16 8.16
N GLU A 97 4.05 -15.45 7.96
CA GLU A 97 4.96 -15.88 6.89
C GLU A 97 4.46 -15.39 5.53
N SER A 98 3.14 -15.46 5.32
CA SER A 98 2.57 -15.03 4.04
C SER A 98 2.76 -13.55 3.81
N ILE A 99 2.55 -12.72 4.84
CA ILE A 99 2.79 -11.28 4.73
C ILE A 99 4.25 -11.02 4.41
N GLN A 100 5.13 -11.67 5.14
CA GLN A 100 6.57 -11.46 4.96
C GLN A 100 7.02 -11.83 3.55
N LYS A 101 6.49 -12.93 3.02
CA LYS A 101 6.88 -13.41 1.69
C LYS A 101 6.27 -12.61 0.56
N VAL A 102 5.07 -12.08 0.76
CA VAL A 102 4.34 -11.37 -0.30
C VAL A 102 4.67 -9.88 -0.29
N LEU A 103 4.69 -9.27 0.88
CA LEU A 103 4.83 -7.82 1.02
C LEU A 103 6.18 -7.39 1.60
N GLY A 104 6.92 -8.33 2.19
CA GLY A 104 8.17 -7.99 2.82
C GLY A 104 8.06 -7.92 4.34
N GLU A 105 9.22 -7.90 4.97
CA GLU A 105 9.31 -7.96 6.43
C GLU A 105 8.71 -6.73 7.11
N ASP A 106 8.86 -5.57 6.46
CA ASP A 106 8.36 -4.32 7.02
C ASP A 106 6.84 -4.33 7.18
N ALA A 107 6.13 -5.10 6.35
CA ALA A 107 4.68 -5.16 6.40
C ALA A 107 4.14 -5.87 7.65
N LEU A 108 5.00 -6.55 8.40
CA LEU A 108 4.59 -7.15 9.66
C LEU A 108 4.34 -6.10 10.74
N ASN A 109 4.91 -4.91 10.58
CA ASN A 109 4.71 -3.82 11.52
C ASN A 109 4.24 -2.59 10.76
N LEU A 110 2.92 -2.50 10.56
CA LEU A 110 2.32 -1.44 9.76
C LEU A 110 2.55 -0.05 10.37
N ASP A 111 2.59 0.04 11.70
CA ASP A 111 2.78 1.33 12.34
C ASP A 111 4.18 1.89 12.05
N GLU A 112 5.19 1.02 12.15
CA GLU A 112 6.55 1.42 11.84
C GLU A 112 6.70 1.78 10.36
N MET A 113 6.01 1.04 9.50
CA MET A 113 6.02 1.30 8.08
C MET A 113 5.41 2.66 7.76
N ALA A 114 4.30 2.99 8.43
CA ALA A 114 3.65 4.28 8.26
C ALA A 114 4.54 5.42 8.74
N GLU A 115 5.25 5.22 9.86
CA GLU A 115 6.18 6.23 10.35
C GLU A 115 7.31 6.47 9.37
N LYS A 116 7.85 5.40 8.80
CA LYS A 116 8.92 5.52 7.79
C LYS A 116 8.43 6.29 6.58
N LYS A 117 7.20 6.00 6.14
CA LYS A 117 6.61 6.69 4.99
C LYS A 117 6.44 8.18 5.28
N ASN A 118 5.89 8.51 6.46
CA ASN A 118 5.67 9.90 6.81
C ASN A 118 6.98 10.66 6.97
N ARG A 119 8.00 10.02 7.53
CA ARG A 119 9.32 10.65 7.66
C ARG A 119 9.91 10.95 6.29
N ALA A 120 9.82 9.98 5.37
CA ALA A 120 10.34 10.18 4.03
C ALA A 120 9.61 11.29 3.30
N LEU A 121 8.29 11.39 3.46
CA LEU A 121 7.52 12.47 2.85
C LEU A 121 7.89 13.83 3.45
N GLY A 122 8.10 13.88 4.76
CA GLY A 122 8.53 15.12 5.41
C GLY A 122 9.89 15.58 4.91
N GLU A 123 10.81 14.64 4.77
CA GLU A 123 12.14 14.97 4.26
C GLU A 123 12.09 15.44 2.82
N ALA A 124 11.22 14.84 2.02
CA ALA A 124 11.10 15.22 0.62
C ALA A 124 10.53 16.62 0.45
N GLN A 125 9.77 17.13 1.42
CA GLN A 125 9.19 18.46 1.36
C GLN A 125 10.13 19.54 1.91
N LEU A 126 11.08 19.15 2.74
CA LEU A 126 11.98 20.11 3.37
C LEU A 126 12.84 20.91 2.38
N PRO A 127 13.42 20.28 1.34
CA PRO A 127 14.29 21.02 0.41
C PRO A 127 13.59 22.10 -0.36
N LEU A 128 12.32 22.11 -0.40
CA LEU A 128 11.58 23.18 -1.03
C LEU A 128 11.67 24.46 -0.24
N GLY A 129 11.94 24.29 0.99
CA GLY A 129 12.38 25.44 1.75
C GLY A 129 13.83 25.71 1.51
N LEU A 130 14.35 24.96 0.49
CA LEU A 130 15.38 24.91 0.29
C LEU A 130 16.17 25.43 0.10
N GLY A 131 16.27 25.59 0.02
CA GLY A 131 16.93 25.92 -0.01
C GLY A 131 17.59 26.10 0.25
N ASP A 132 17.45 25.96 0.29
CA ASP A 132 17.93 26.04 0.69
C ASP A 132 18.61 25.76 0.56
N PHE A 133 18.33 25.55 0.17
CA PHE A 133 18.87 25.40 0.05
C PHE A 133 19.45 25.62 -0.36
N PHE A 134 19.22 25.85 -0.78
CA PHE A 134 19.78 26.31 -1.06
C PHE A 134 20.11 26.92 -0.87
N PHE A 135 19.93 27.17 -0.87
CA PHE A 135 20.46 27.95 -0.55
C PHE A 135 20.96 28.22 -0.07
N ASP A 136 20.97 28.42 -0.31
CA ASP A 136 21.72 28.97 0.10
C ASP A 136 22.29 29.28 0.31
N GLU A 137 22.23 29.48 0.12
CA GLU A 137 22.99 30.06 0.32
C GLU A 137 23.50 30.29 0.56
N ASP A 138 23.46 30.35 0.32
CA ASP A 138 24.19 30.78 0.53
C ASP A 138 24.61 30.80 0.47
N SER A 139 24.36 30.83 0.18
CA SER A 139 24.96 31.20 0.15
C SER A 139 25.43 31.31 -0.13
N PRO A 140 25.52 31.68 -0.39
CA PRO A 140 26.15 32.14 -0.56
C PRO A 140 26.39 32.43 -0.91
N ILE A 141 26.33 32.55 -1.21
CA ILE A 141 26.69 33.12 -1.31
C ILE A 141 26.95 33.63 -1.18
N HIS A 142 26.99 33.89 -1.22
CA HIS A 142 27.43 34.68 -0.95
C HIS A 142 27.94 35.31 -0.92
N PRO A 143 28.15 36.16 -1.38
CA PRO A 143 28.80 36.90 -1.50
C PRO A 143 29.45 37.44 -1.14
N ASP A 144 29.62 37.79 -1.30
CA ASP A 144 30.24 38.12 -1.05
C ASP A 144 30.42 38.05 -0.59
N ARG A 145 30.21 37.78 -0.73
CA ARG A 145 30.11 37.40 -0.21
C ARG A 145 30.66 37.50 0.15
#